data_306af9e9dc68ba6d35e92ea2e2187cda
#
_entry.id   306af9e9dc68ba6d35e92ea2e2187cda
#
_cell.length_a   1.000
_cell.length_b   1.000
_cell.length_c   1.000
_cell.angle_alpha   90.00
_cell.angle_beta   90.00
_cell.angle_gamma   90.00
#
_symmetry.space_group_name_H-M   'P 1'
#
loop_
_entity.id
_entity.type
_entity.pdbx_description
1 polymer ?
#
loop_
_entity_poly.entity_id
_entity_poly.type
_entity_poly.pdbx_seq_one_letter_code
_entity_poly.pdbx_strand_id
1 'polypeptide(L)' 'MLYRDFSIVIERDTEGYYVASVPELRGCHTQARSLETLMERIKEAIELCIVMA' A
#
# COMPACT_ATOMS: atom_id res chain seq x y z
N MET A 1 -4.35 -15.11 -6.74
CA MET A 1 -4.27 -14.91 -6.07
C MET A 1 -4.98 -14.22 -5.44
N LEU A 2 -5.11 -14.34 -4.48
CA LEU A 2 -5.85 -13.74 -3.99
C LEU A 2 -5.54 -13.12 -2.88
N TYR A 3 -5.33 -11.98 -2.88
CA TYR A 3 -5.26 -11.24 -1.73
C TYR A 3 -6.63 -11.14 -1.25
N ARG A 4 -6.89 -11.16 0.00
CA ARG A 4 -8.13 -10.88 0.51
C ARG A 4 -8.58 -9.55 0.04
N ASP A 5 -9.79 -9.21 0.21
CA ASP A 5 -10.36 -7.97 -0.26
C ASP A 5 -10.02 -6.84 0.70
N PHE A 6 -8.78 -6.43 0.66
CA PHE A 6 -8.38 -5.27 1.45
C PHE A 6 -8.68 -4.01 0.68
N SER A 7 -9.10 -2.99 1.39
CA SER A 7 -9.29 -1.67 0.81
C SER A 7 -7.94 -0.97 0.77
N ILE A 8 -7.61 -0.41 -0.37
CA ILE A 8 -6.37 0.34 -0.50
C ILE A 8 -6.74 1.80 -0.73
N VAL A 9 -6.29 2.67 0.16
CA VAL A 9 -6.54 4.10 0.05
C VAL A 9 -5.31 4.74 -0.57
N ILE A 10 -5.49 5.42 -1.69
CA ILE A 10 -4.38 6.07 -2.38
C ILE A 10 -4.60 7.56 -2.34
N GLU A 11 -3.60 8.28 -1.87
CA GLU A 11 -3.65 9.72 -1.80
C GLU A 11 -2.39 10.27 -2.44
N ARG A 12 -2.47 11.52 -2.88
CA ARG A 12 -1.32 12.18 -3.46
C ARG A 12 -0.95 13.36 -2.57
N ASP A 13 0.30 13.42 -2.15
CA ASP A 13 0.69 14.51 -1.28
C ASP A 13 1.16 15.71 -2.11
N THR A 14 1.47 16.78 -1.43
CA THR A 14 1.79 18.03 -2.11
C THR A 14 3.16 18.02 -2.75
N GLU A 15 3.97 17.03 -2.46
CA GLU A 15 5.32 16.94 -2.99
C GLU A 15 5.43 15.97 -4.16
N GLY A 16 4.31 15.48 -4.64
CA GLY A 16 4.31 14.63 -5.81
C GLY A 16 4.43 13.15 -5.53
N TYR A 17 4.34 12.75 -4.28
CA TYR A 17 4.33 11.35 -3.93
C TYR A 17 2.92 10.83 -3.90
N TYR A 18 2.77 9.57 -4.26
CA TYR A 18 1.52 8.85 -4.03
C TYR A 18 1.71 8.01 -2.78
N VAL A 19 0.72 8.03 -1.93
CA VAL A 19 0.76 7.29 -0.67
C VAL A 19 -0.37 6.29 -0.68
N ALA A 20 -0.06 5.04 -0.41
CA ALA A 20 -1.07 3.99 -0.32
C ALA A 20 -1.09 3.43 1.09
N SER A 21 -2.26 3.17 1.59
CA SER A 21 -2.40 2.58 2.91
C SER A 21 -3.53 1.57 2.90
N VAL A 22 -3.47 0.63 3.81
CA VAL A 22 -4.48 -0.40 3.97
C VAL A 22 -5.00 -0.29 5.39
N PRO A 23 -6.19 0.30 5.57
CA PRO A 23 -6.71 0.53 6.93
C PRO A 23 -6.89 -0.75 7.73
N GLU A 24 -7.20 -1.85 7.07
CA GLU A 24 -7.41 -3.12 7.76
C GLU A 24 -6.12 -3.67 8.36
N LEU A 25 -4.98 -3.24 7.87
CA LEU A 25 -3.70 -3.74 8.34
C LEU A 25 -2.95 -2.59 8.99
N ARG A 26 -2.80 -2.68 10.29
CA ARG A 26 -2.21 -1.59 11.05
C ARG A 26 -0.78 -1.32 10.59
N GLY A 27 -0.49 -0.07 10.27
CA GLY A 27 0.85 0.32 9.85
C GLY A 27 1.22 -0.08 8.45
N CYS A 28 0.27 -0.62 7.68
CA CYS A 28 0.57 -1.04 6.33
C CYS A 28 0.38 0.12 5.37
N HIS A 29 1.48 0.80 5.05
CA HIS A 29 1.43 1.91 4.12
C HIS A 29 2.77 2.04 3.41
N THR A 30 2.75 2.70 2.27
CA THR A 30 3.97 2.93 1.50
C THR A 30 3.76 4.13 0.62
N GLN A 31 4.83 4.60 -0.01
CA GLN A 31 4.73 5.73 -0.92
C GLN A 31 5.70 5.56 -2.06
N ALA A 32 5.40 6.21 -3.17
CA ALA A 32 6.23 6.16 -4.35
C ALA A 32 5.91 7.35 -5.24
N ARG A 33 6.77 7.62 -6.19
CA ARG A 33 6.56 8.76 -7.07
C ARG A 33 5.68 8.44 -8.27
N SER A 34 5.42 7.17 -8.55
CA SER A 34 4.53 6.78 -9.63
C SER A 34 3.55 5.75 -9.14
N LEU A 35 2.41 5.69 -9.81
CA LEU A 35 1.39 4.71 -9.44
C LEU A 35 1.86 3.29 -9.68
N GLU A 36 2.60 3.07 -10.75
CA GLU A 36 3.11 1.74 -11.04
C GLU A 36 3.97 1.23 -9.92
N THR A 37 4.93 2.04 -9.50
CA THR A 37 5.81 1.65 -8.42
C THR A 37 5.03 1.49 -7.12
N LEU A 38 4.05 2.38 -6.90
CA LEU A 38 3.26 2.32 -5.69
C LEU A 38 2.50 1.01 -5.60
N MET A 39 1.92 0.57 -6.71
CA MET A 39 1.14 -0.67 -6.68
C MET A 39 2.03 -1.86 -6.37
N GLU A 40 3.23 -1.87 -6.89
CA GLU A 40 4.15 -2.95 -6.58
C GLU A 40 4.55 -2.91 -5.11
N ARG A 41 4.80 -1.72 -4.61
CA ARG A 41 5.22 -1.58 -3.22
C ARG A 41 4.13 -1.93 -2.24
N ILE A 42 2.89 -1.52 -2.53
CA ILE A 42 1.81 -1.81 -1.61
C ILE A 42 1.52 -3.30 -1.58
N LYS A 43 1.68 -3.96 -2.72
CA LYS A 43 1.49 -5.40 -2.78
C LYS A 43 2.49 -6.11 -1.87
N GLU A 44 3.75 -5.71 -1.94
CA GLU A 44 4.77 -6.29 -1.08
C GLU A 44 4.51 -5.95 0.37
N ALA A 45 4.07 -4.73 0.63
CA ALA A 45 3.79 -4.31 2.01
C ALA A 45 2.67 -5.13 2.61
N ILE A 46 1.63 -5.41 1.83
CA ILE A 46 0.53 -6.22 2.31
C ILE A 46 1.03 -7.62 2.65
N GLU A 47 1.84 -8.20 1.79
CA GLU A 47 2.35 -9.53 2.04
C GLU A 47 3.18 -9.57 3.32
N LEU A 48 4.01 -8.56 3.53
CA LEU A 48 4.80 -8.51 4.74
C LEU A 48 3.93 -8.30 5.98
N CYS A 49 2.93 -7.45 5.87
CA CYS A 49 2.03 -7.20 7.00
C CYS A 49 1.29 -8.48 7.38
N ILE A 50 0.87 -9.26 6.41
CA ILE A 50 0.16 -10.50 6.68
C ILE A 50 1.09 -11.52 7.34
N VAL A 51 2.30 -11.62 6.80
CA VAL A 51 3.25 -12.60 7.31
C VAL A 51 3.69 -12.27 8.73
N MET A 52 3.84 -10.98 9.02
CA MET A 52 4.30 -10.55 10.32
C MET A 52 3.19 -10.47 11.36
N ALA A 53 1.95 -10.60 10.95
CA ALA A 53 0.82 -10.45 11.87
C ALA A 53 0.67 -11.62 12.85
#